data_2de4ae2c736bcdf8b2fad860f9a8bc62
#
_entry.id   2de4ae2c736bcdf8b2fad860f9a8bc62
#
_cell.length_a   1.000
_cell.length_b   1.000
_cell.length_c   1.000
_cell.angle_alpha   90.00
_cell.angle_beta   90.00
_cell.angle_gamma   90.00
#
_symmetry.space_group_name_H-M   'P 1'
#
loop_
_entity.id
_entity.type
_entity.pdbx_description
1 polymer ?
#
loop_
_entity_poly.entity_id
_entity_poly.type
_entity_poly.pdbx_seq_one_letter_code
_entity_poly.pdbx_strand_id
1 'polypeptide(L)'
;MGNIQDLDPHIPNKLGEWNIFADTAAAKDVIASGVPLTMVPLDVTKHIQVTEQFYNELSDLAERNGKTAVSLAYNLIKALKIAFEKEHPEINFFDVYYLWDPFAAMVALEPQIAKIEEKYIKVDLQTGKTEEVSGSGEGIGHVRVAMDIAKPAPEILHHLLEAIASLTPPDMKHEAVTVPPFTLFGSNKGGTPELANRDFKPGI
;
A
#
# COMPACT_ATOMS: atom_id res chain seq x y z
N MET A 1 -2.89 -0.38 5.66
CA MET A 1 -1.95 0.69 6.02
C MET A 1 -2.50 1.55 7.16
N GLY A 2 -3.27 2.55 7.00
CA GLY A 2 -3.69 3.49 8.04
C GLY A 2 -2.82 4.74 8.09
N ASN A 3 -3.17 5.67 8.96
CA ASN A 3 -2.38 6.88 9.24
C ASN A 3 -2.49 7.24 10.72
N ILE A 4 -1.42 7.78 11.31
CA ILE A 4 -1.42 8.22 12.70
C ILE A 4 -1.42 9.75 12.77
N GLN A 5 -0.53 10.40 12.03
CA GLN A 5 -0.38 11.85 12.00
C GLN A 5 -0.63 12.45 10.62
N ASP A 6 -0.21 11.74 9.57
CA ASP A 6 -0.30 12.24 8.22
C ASP A 6 -1.71 12.10 7.63
N LEU A 7 -2.10 13.08 6.86
CA LEU A 7 -3.36 13.10 6.14
C LEU A 7 -3.17 12.51 4.74
N ASP A 8 -4.15 11.73 4.28
CA ASP A 8 -4.17 11.25 2.90
C ASP A 8 -4.88 12.30 2.02
N PRO A 9 -4.16 12.96 1.11
CA PRO A 9 -4.77 13.96 0.22
C PRO A 9 -5.71 13.35 -0.82
N HIS A 10 -5.64 12.02 -1.05
CA HIS A 10 -6.38 11.33 -2.10
C HIS A 10 -7.80 10.94 -1.70
N ILE A 11 -8.15 11.02 -0.41
CA ILE A 11 -9.50 10.72 0.05
C ILE A 11 -10.34 12.00 0.19
N PRO A 12 -11.68 11.93 0.01
CA PRO A 12 -12.56 13.10 0.01
C PRO A 12 -12.51 13.93 1.29
N ASN A 13 -12.38 13.28 2.46
CA ASN A 13 -12.33 13.98 3.75
C ASN A 13 -10.92 14.38 4.19
N LYS A 14 -9.87 13.92 3.49
CA LYS A 14 -8.44 14.20 3.79
C LYS A 14 -8.02 13.90 5.23
N LEU A 15 -8.70 13.01 5.92
CA LEU A 15 -8.46 12.70 7.34
C LEU A 15 -8.05 11.25 7.57
N GLY A 16 -8.65 10.31 6.84
CA GLY A 16 -8.33 8.89 6.92
C GLY A 16 -7.23 8.48 5.93
N GLU A 17 -6.95 7.20 5.88
CA GLU A 17 -6.13 6.58 4.84
C GLU A 17 -7.05 5.76 3.95
N TRP A 18 -6.69 5.61 2.67
CA TRP A 18 -7.54 5.03 1.64
C TRP A 18 -8.15 3.67 2.03
N ASN A 19 -7.33 2.73 2.47
CA ASN A 19 -7.80 1.37 2.80
C ASN A 19 -8.73 1.37 4.03
N ILE A 20 -8.43 2.19 5.02
CA ILE A 20 -9.27 2.35 6.22
C ILE A 20 -10.57 3.06 5.86
N PHE A 21 -10.50 4.11 5.02
CA PHE A 21 -11.66 4.88 4.58
C PHE A 21 -12.62 4.07 3.71
N ALA A 22 -12.11 3.12 2.92
CA ALA A 22 -12.92 2.28 2.03
C ALA A 22 -13.95 1.45 2.81
N ASP A 23 -13.59 0.96 4.01
CA ASP A 23 -14.52 0.28 4.92
C ASP A 23 -14.09 0.49 6.38
N THR A 24 -14.54 1.59 6.97
CA THR A 24 -14.20 1.98 8.34
C THR A 24 -14.69 1.00 9.39
N ALA A 25 -15.81 0.33 9.13
CA ALA A 25 -16.38 -0.66 10.07
C ALA A 25 -15.53 -1.92 10.09
N ALA A 26 -15.19 -2.48 8.93
CA ALA A 26 -14.30 -3.64 8.84
C ALA A 26 -12.90 -3.32 9.40
N ALA A 27 -12.36 -2.15 9.12
CA ALA A 27 -11.07 -1.71 9.66
C ALA A 27 -11.08 -1.65 11.20
N LYS A 28 -12.13 -1.06 11.79
CA LYS A 28 -12.33 -1.04 13.24
C LYS A 28 -12.38 -2.46 13.83
N ASP A 29 -13.16 -3.34 13.22
CA ASP A 29 -13.34 -4.70 13.70
C ASP A 29 -12.04 -5.50 13.65
N VAL A 30 -11.26 -5.35 12.56
CA VAL A 30 -9.92 -5.99 12.44
C VAL A 30 -8.96 -5.43 13.49
N ILE A 31 -8.86 -4.11 13.64
CA ILE A 31 -7.95 -3.47 14.59
C ILE A 31 -8.32 -3.87 16.03
N ALA A 32 -9.60 -3.91 16.38
CA ALA A 32 -10.09 -4.24 17.71
C ALA A 32 -10.15 -5.75 17.99
N SER A 33 -9.93 -6.61 17.00
CA SER A 33 -10.12 -8.08 17.11
C SER A 33 -9.12 -8.78 18.05
N GLY A 34 -7.99 -8.15 18.34
CA GLY A 34 -6.90 -8.76 19.12
C GLY A 34 -6.03 -9.74 18.33
N VAL A 35 -6.23 -9.90 17.02
CA VAL A 35 -5.29 -10.65 16.18
C VAL A 35 -3.92 -9.96 16.18
N PRO A 36 -2.80 -10.70 16.10
CA PRO A 36 -1.49 -10.10 15.93
C PRO A 36 -1.45 -9.25 14.66
N LEU A 37 -1.39 -7.93 14.82
CA LEU A 37 -1.43 -6.98 13.72
C LEU A 37 -0.18 -6.10 13.75
N THR A 38 0.42 -5.89 12.59
CA THR A 38 1.43 -4.86 12.37
C THR A 38 0.90 -3.86 11.35
N MET A 39 0.72 -2.62 11.76
CA MET A 39 0.31 -1.52 10.90
C MET A 39 1.54 -0.81 10.35
N VAL A 40 1.58 -0.59 9.04
CA VAL A 40 2.62 0.19 8.34
C VAL A 40 1.91 1.40 7.71
N PRO A 41 1.79 2.52 8.46
CA PRO A 41 0.95 3.64 8.06
C PRO A 41 1.61 4.53 7.01
N LEU A 42 0.83 5.47 6.46
CA LEU A 42 1.31 6.51 5.54
C LEU A 42 2.47 7.32 6.14
N ASP A 43 2.42 7.54 7.45
CA ASP A 43 3.46 8.26 8.20
C ASP A 43 4.87 7.73 7.92
N VAL A 44 5.01 6.43 7.65
CA VAL A 44 6.29 5.82 7.36
C VAL A 44 6.46 5.46 5.88
N THR A 45 5.41 5.03 5.20
CA THR A 45 5.53 4.60 3.78
C THR A 45 5.86 5.77 2.84
N LYS A 46 5.50 7.01 3.19
CA LYS A 46 5.87 8.23 2.47
C LYS A 46 7.39 8.49 2.39
N HIS A 47 8.20 7.79 3.19
CA HIS A 47 9.65 7.88 3.10
C HIS A 47 10.24 7.04 1.97
N ILE A 48 9.48 6.12 1.38
CA ILE A 48 9.94 5.20 0.33
C ILE A 48 9.37 5.62 -1.02
N GLN A 49 9.88 6.74 -1.52
CA GLN A 49 9.48 7.32 -2.80
C GLN A 49 10.07 6.55 -3.97
N VAL A 50 9.29 6.39 -5.05
CA VAL A 50 9.82 5.93 -6.33
C VAL A 50 10.68 7.04 -6.92
N THR A 51 11.99 6.97 -6.72
CA THR A 51 12.92 7.94 -7.32
C THR A 51 13.20 7.61 -8.77
N GLU A 52 13.57 8.63 -9.57
CA GLU A 52 14.02 8.40 -10.95
C GLU A 52 15.24 7.47 -10.99
N GLN A 53 16.16 7.60 -10.04
CA GLN A 53 17.31 6.70 -9.90
C GLN A 53 16.85 5.24 -9.71
N PHE A 54 15.97 4.98 -8.74
CA PHE A 54 15.42 3.64 -8.51
C PHE A 54 14.75 3.07 -9.77
N TYR A 55 13.95 3.89 -10.46
CA TYR A 55 13.29 3.48 -11.69
C TYR A 55 14.28 3.10 -12.80
N ASN A 56 15.34 3.88 -12.99
CA ASN A 56 16.37 3.61 -13.97
C ASN A 56 17.18 2.36 -13.64
N GLU A 57 17.58 2.18 -12.36
CA GLU A 57 18.27 0.96 -11.90
C GLU A 57 17.41 -0.29 -12.13
N LEU A 58 16.10 -0.21 -11.85
CA LEU A 58 15.15 -1.30 -12.10
C LEU A 58 15.01 -1.59 -13.60
N SER A 59 15.01 -0.56 -14.45
CA SER A 59 15.00 -0.70 -15.91
C SER A 59 16.24 -1.43 -16.42
N ASP A 60 17.42 -1.00 -15.97
CA ASP A 60 18.70 -1.60 -16.35
C ASP A 60 18.80 -3.08 -15.93
N LEU A 61 18.31 -3.38 -14.73
CA LEU A 61 18.24 -4.76 -14.25
C LEU A 61 17.26 -5.61 -15.05
N ALA A 62 16.11 -5.04 -15.45
CA ALA A 62 15.12 -5.74 -16.27
C ALA A 62 15.66 -6.07 -17.67
N GLU A 63 16.43 -5.17 -18.28
CA GLU A 63 17.07 -5.40 -19.58
C GLU A 63 18.12 -6.52 -19.50
N ARG A 64 18.93 -6.55 -18.44
CA ARG A 64 20.00 -7.55 -18.27
C ARG A 64 19.46 -8.95 -17.94
N ASN A 65 18.37 -9.04 -17.18
CA ASN A 65 17.88 -10.30 -16.62
C ASN A 65 16.75 -10.96 -17.42
N GLY A 66 16.25 -10.33 -18.50
CA GLY A 66 15.18 -10.88 -19.32
C GLY A 66 13.83 -11.00 -18.61
N LYS A 67 13.06 -12.07 -18.87
CA LYS A 67 11.73 -12.29 -18.28
C LYS A 67 11.83 -12.80 -16.83
N THR A 68 12.01 -11.90 -15.90
CA THR A 68 12.20 -12.17 -14.47
C THR A 68 11.20 -11.38 -13.62
N ALA A 69 11.24 -11.59 -12.29
CA ALA A 69 10.48 -10.76 -11.33
C ALA A 69 10.85 -9.27 -11.48
N VAL A 70 12.10 -8.96 -11.78
CA VAL A 70 12.58 -7.59 -12.06
C VAL A 70 11.85 -6.98 -13.25
N SER A 71 11.76 -7.72 -14.37
CA SER A 71 11.04 -7.25 -15.57
C SER A 71 9.56 -7.01 -15.30
N LEU A 72 8.92 -7.87 -14.48
CA LEU A 72 7.54 -7.67 -14.06
C LEU A 72 7.40 -6.40 -13.21
N ALA A 73 8.23 -6.22 -12.19
CA ALA A 73 8.21 -5.04 -11.33
C ALA A 73 8.42 -3.75 -12.15
N TYR A 74 9.41 -3.73 -13.04
CA TYR A 74 9.65 -2.60 -13.93
C TYR A 74 8.43 -2.29 -14.82
N ASN A 75 7.86 -3.31 -15.46
CA ASN A 75 6.73 -3.11 -16.35
C ASN A 75 5.48 -2.61 -15.61
N LEU A 76 5.26 -3.03 -14.35
CA LEU A 76 4.17 -2.53 -13.53
C LEU A 76 4.36 -1.05 -13.19
N ILE A 77 5.53 -0.65 -12.71
CA ILE A 77 5.82 0.76 -12.38
C ILE A 77 5.78 1.62 -13.66
N LYS A 78 6.32 1.12 -14.77
CA LYS A 78 6.26 1.80 -16.06
C LYS A 78 4.82 2.03 -16.54
N ALA A 79 3.96 1.02 -16.43
CA ALA A 79 2.55 1.14 -16.80
C ALA A 79 1.82 2.16 -15.92
N LEU A 80 2.07 2.14 -14.61
CA LEU A 80 1.53 3.12 -13.66
C LEU A 80 2.00 4.53 -13.99
N LYS A 81 3.30 4.72 -14.26
CA LYS A 81 3.87 6.01 -14.66
C LYS A 81 3.20 6.55 -15.93
N ILE A 82 3.08 5.72 -16.98
CA ILE A 82 2.43 6.12 -18.23
C ILE A 82 0.96 6.50 -18.02
N ALA A 83 0.21 5.72 -17.24
CA ALA A 83 -1.19 6.00 -16.93
C ALA A 83 -1.33 7.31 -16.16
N PHE A 84 -0.51 7.50 -15.13
CA PHE A 84 -0.51 8.69 -14.29
C PHE A 84 -0.18 9.96 -15.08
N GLU A 85 0.90 9.97 -15.87
CA GLU A 85 1.33 11.12 -16.68
C GLU A 85 0.34 11.47 -17.79
N LYS A 86 -0.44 10.49 -18.25
CA LYS A 86 -1.52 10.75 -19.21
C LYS A 86 -2.69 11.50 -18.56
N GLU A 87 -3.01 11.18 -17.32
CA GLU A 87 -4.12 11.81 -16.58
C GLU A 87 -3.69 13.13 -15.93
N HIS A 88 -2.42 13.24 -15.56
CA HIS A 88 -1.83 14.36 -14.83
C HIS A 88 -0.53 14.85 -15.45
N PRO A 89 -0.59 15.40 -16.69
CA PRO A 89 0.61 15.80 -17.42
C PRO A 89 1.41 16.94 -16.78
N GLU A 90 0.79 17.65 -15.82
CA GLU A 90 1.42 18.74 -15.07
C GLU A 90 2.16 18.27 -13.80
N ILE A 91 2.00 17.00 -13.42
CA ILE A 91 2.60 16.46 -12.17
C ILE A 91 3.68 15.44 -12.54
N ASN A 92 4.87 15.62 -11.99
CA ASN A 92 5.92 14.63 -12.15
C ASN A 92 5.59 13.39 -11.29
N PHE A 93 5.51 12.23 -11.93
CA PHE A 93 5.24 10.95 -11.26
C PHE A 93 6.18 10.69 -10.07
N PHE A 94 7.46 10.99 -10.23
CA PHE A 94 8.46 10.75 -9.19
C PHE A 94 8.32 11.65 -7.97
N ASP A 95 7.55 12.74 -8.04
CA ASP A 95 7.34 13.63 -6.88
C ASP A 95 6.21 13.14 -5.98
N VAL A 96 5.32 12.25 -6.49
CA VAL A 96 4.08 11.88 -5.80
C VAL A 96 3.87 10.39 -5.61
N TYR A 97 4.72 9.55 -6.20
CA TYR A 97 4.52 8.10 -6.14
C TYR A 97 5.47 7.42 -5.15
N TYR A 98 4.91 6.57 -4.30
CA TYR A 98 5.64 5.88 -3.24
C TYR A 98 5.46 4.36 -3.33
N LEU A 99 6.37 3.62 -2.74
CA LEU A 99 6.32 2.15 -2.67
C LEU A 99 5.60 1.70 -1.39
N TRP A 100 4.33 2.12 -1.23
CA TRP A 100 3.50 1.84 -0.03
C TRP A 100 3.46 0.36 0.31
N ASP A 101 2.90 -0.46 -0.58
CA ASP A 101 2.72 -1.89 -0.37
C ASP A 101 4.04 -2.68 -0.42
N PRO A 102 4.99 -2.40 -1.35
CA PRO A 102 6.29 -3.03 -1.32
C PRO A 102 7.03 -2.82 0.01
N PHE A 103 6.99 -1.62 0.57
CA PHE A 103 7.61 -1.37 1.87
C PHE A 103 6.90 -2.11 3.01
N ALA A 104 5.58 -2.14 3.00
CA ALA A 104 4.81 -2.92 3.99
C ALA A 104 5.14 -4.43 3.91
N ALA A 105 5.32 -4.97 2.69
CA ALA A 105 5.77 -6.35 2.49
C ALA A 105 7.18 -6.57 3.02
N MET A 106 8.11 -5.63 2.79
CA MET A 106 9.45 -5.70 3.36
C MET A 106 9.44 -5.69 4.89
N VAL A 107 8.62 -4.84 5.52
CA VAL A 107 8.46 -4.82 6.99
C VAL A 107 7.91 -6.15 7.52
N ALA A 108 7.03 -6.81 6.78
CA ALA A 108 6.51 -8.12 7.16
C ALA A 108 7.60 -9.22 7.13
N LEU A 109 8.52 -9.14 6.17
CA LEU A 109 9.63 -10.10 6.03
C LEU A 109 10.80 -9.75 6.95
N GLU A 110 11.12 -8.49 7.10
CA GLU A 110 12.27 -7.94 7.82
C GLU A 110 11.85 -6.76 8.72
N PRO A 111 11.21 -7.03 9.88
CA PRO A 111 10.68 -5.96 10.74
C PRO A 111 11.73 -4.93 11.21
N GLN A 112 13.02 -5.31 11.21
CA GLN A 112 14.12 -4.43 11.63
C GLN A 112 14.39 -3.26 10.67
N ILE A 113 13.76 -3.21 9.49
CA ILE A 113 13.88 -2.06 8.58
C ILE A 113 13.00 -0.87 9.01
N ALA A 114 12.09 -1.08 9.96
CA ALA A 114 11.24 -0.06 10.53
C ALA A 114 11.41 0.00 12.06
N LYS A 115 11.19 1.17 12.64
CA LYS A 115 11.05 1.35 14.08
C LYS A 115 9.62 1.05 14.47
N ILE A 116 9.40 -0.10 15.12
CA ILE A 116 8.07 -0.59 15.46
C ILE A 116 7.82 -0.37 16.95
N GLU A 117 6.66 0.20 17.28
CA GLU A 117 6.19 0.42 18.65
C GLU A 117 4.82 -0.22 18.85
N GLU A 118 4.52 -0.61 20.09
CA GLU A 118 3.19 -1.07 20.48
C GLU A 118 2.31 0.15 20.79
N LYS A 119 1.13 0.21 20.18
CA LYS A 119 0.21 1.34 20.32
C LYS A 119 -1.22 0.85 20.54
N TYR A 120 -2.00 1.65 21.23
CA TYR A 120 -3.45 1.50 21.26
C TYR A 120 -4.05 2.37 20.16
N ILE A 121 -4.73 1.74 19.21
CA ILE A 121 -5.27 2.40 18.03
C ILE A 121 -6.79 2.30 18.00
N LYS A 122 -7.43 3.42 17.68
CA LYS A 122 -8.86 3.54 17.44
C LYS A 122 -9.10 3.99 16.00
N VAL A 123 -10.17 3.49 15.39
CA VAL A 123 -10.67 3.96 14.08
C VAL A 123 -11.87 4.87 14.30
N ASP A 124 -11.82 6.07 13.75
CA ASP A 124 -12.99 6.94 13.61
C ASP A 124 -13.87 6.45 12.46
N LEU A 125 -15.09 6.05 12.78
CA LEU A 125 -16.01 5.45 11.80
C LEU A 125 -16.54 6.44 10.75
N GLN A 126 -16.48 7.74 11.03
CA GLN A 126 -16.99 8.76 10.11
C GLN A 126 -15.92 9.19 9.11
N THR A 127 -14.69 9.24 9.54
CA THR A 127 -13.57 9.77 8.75
C THR A 127 -12.60 8.72 8.24
N GLY A 128 -12.58 7.53 8.85
CA GLY A 128 -11.55 6.52 8.57
C GLY A 128 -10.16 6.87 9.13
N LYS A 129 -10.07 7.91 9.97
CA LYS A 129 -8.83 8.25 10.64
C LYS A 129 -8.49 7.20 11.68
N THR A 130 -7.22 6.80 11.74
CA THR A 130 -6.68 5.99 12.82
C THR A 130 -5.96 6.88 13.82
N GLU A 131 -6.24 6.71 15.10
CA GLU A 131 -5.73 7.56 16.17
C GLU A 131 -5.07 6.73 17.27
N GLU A 132 -3.90 7.17 17.73
CA GLU A 132 -3.30 6.65 18.96
C GLU A 132 -4.10 7.16 20.17
N VAL A 133 -4.40 6.24 21.10
CA VAL A 133 -5.11 6.54 22.34
C VAL A 133 -4.32 6.01 23.54
N SER A 134 -4.60 6.53 24.73
CA SER A 134 -3.78 6.28 25.94
C SER A 134 -4.03 4.93 26.62
N GLY A 135 -4.91 4.06 26.09
CA GLY A 135 -5.18 2.78 26.76
C GLY A 135 -6.23 1.94 26.05
N SER A 136 -6.48 0.75 26.59
CA SER A 136 -7.46 -0.20 26.06
C SER A 136 -8.91 0.26 26.31
N GLY A 137 -9.82 -0.18 25.45
CA GLY A 137 -11.25 0.09 25.57
C GLY A 137 -12.04 -0.56 24.43
N GLU A 138 -13.33 -0.41 24.45
CA GLU A 138 -14.19 -0.94 23.39
C GLU A 138 -13.83 -0.28 22.03
N GLY A 139 -13.63 -1.11 21.01
CA GLY A 139 -13.26 -0.68 19.67
C GLY A 139 -11.83 -0.14 19.54
N ILE A 140 -10.97 -0.39 20.52
CA ILE A 140 -9.55 -0.05 20.54
C ILE A 140 -8.74 -1.33 20.40
N GLY A 141 -7.79 -1.33 19.45
CA GLY A 141 -6.85 -2.43 19.27
C GLY A 141 -5.47 -2.11 19.83
N HIS A 142 -4.81 -3.11 20.42
CA HIS A 142 -3.39 -3.05 20.76
C HIS A 142 -2.61 -3.65 19.60
N VAL A 143 -1.88 -2.82 18.87
CA VAL A 143 -1.24 -3.18 17.61
C VAL A 143 0.21 -2.71 17.56
N ARG A 144 1.03 -3.41 16.80
CA ARG A 144 2.38 -2.97 16.46
C ARG A 144 2.29 -1.95 15.33
N VAL A 145 2.94 -0.81 15.47
CA VAL A 145 2.90 0.27 14.47
C VAL A 145 4.31 0.64 14.05
N ALA A 146 4.57 0.62 12.75
CA ALA A 146 5.80 1.18 12.21
C ALA A 146 5.72 2.71 12.30
N MET A 147 6.60 3.32 13.11
CA MET A 147 6.60 4.76 13.39
C MET A 147 7.59 5.54 12.53
N ASP A 148 8.63 4.85 12.04
CA ASP A 148 9.68 5.47 11.23
C ASP A 148 10.46 4.38 10.48
N ILE A 149 11.23 4.77 9.47
CA ILE A 149 12.22 3.91 8.85
C ILE A 149 13.43 3.74 9.78
N ALA A 150 13.99 2.54 9.84
CA ALA A 150 15.18 2.26 10.67
C ALA A 150 16.50 2.44 9.89
N LYS A 151 16.40 2.60 8.57
CA LYS A 151 17.53 2.78 7.66
C LYS A 151 17.23 3.91 6.67
N PRO A 152 18.24 4.55 6.06
CA PRO A 152 18.02 5.54 5.00
C PRO A 152 17.22 4.96 3.83
N ALA A 153 16.29 5.73 3.27
CA ALA A 153 15.44 5.29 2.16
C ALA A 153 16.24 4.74 0.95
N PRO A 154 17.37 5.32 0.53
CA PRO A 154 18.18 4.74 -0.55
C PRO A 154 18.70 3.33 -0.25
N GLU A 155 19.06 3.04 1.02
CA GLU A 155 19.49 1.69 1.43
C GLU A 155 18.31 0.71 1.35
N ILE A 156 17.12 1.12 1.77
CA ILE A 156 15.90 0.31 1.67
C ILE A 156 15.54 0.04 0.20
N LEU A 157 15.62 1.06 -0.66
CA LEU A 157 15.36 0.91 -2.09
C LEU A 157 16.35 -0.03 -2.76
N HIS A 158 17.64 0.09 -2.43
CA HIS A 158 18.66 -0.82 -2.93
C HIS A 158 18.40 -2.27 -2.48
N HIS A 159 18.10 -2.47 -1.20
CA HIS A 159 17.75 -3.78 -0.67
C HIS A 159 16.50 -4.39 -1.36
N LEU A 160 15.50 -3.57 -1.67
CA LEU A 160 14.33 -4.01 -2.44
C LEU A 160 14.73 -4.48 -3.85
N LEU A 161 15.61 -3.74 -4.53
CA LEU A 161 16.11 -4.15 -5.86
C LEU A 161 16.85 -5.49 -5.80
N GLU A 162 17.73 -5.69 -4.81
CA GLU A 162 18.43 -6.95 -4.61
C GLU A 162 17.45 -8.10 -4.32
N ALA A 163 16.45 -7.87 -3.46
CA ALA A 163 15.45 -8.87 -3.13
C ALA A 163 14.66 -9.28 -4.39
N ILE A 164 14.17 -8.32 -5.18
CA ILE A 164 13.45 -8.61 -6.43
C ILE A 164 14.36 -9.33 -7.43
N ALA A 165 15.63 -8.92 -7.56
CA ALA A 165 16.58 -9.54 -8.48
C ALA A 165 16.95 -10.97 -8.09
N SER A 166 16.87 -11.31 -6.81
CA SER A 166 17.12 -12.66 -6.29
C SER A 166 15.96 -13.63 -6.52
N LEU A 167 14.76 -13.12 -6.81
CA LEU A 167 13.59 -13.95 -7.06
C LEU A 167 13.75 -14.69 -8.39
N THR A 168 13.94 -16.01 -8.31
CA THR A 168 13.77 -16.88 -9.47
C THR A 168 12.29 -17.04 -9.73
N PRO A 169 11.80 -16.88 -10.99
CA PRO A 169 10.43 -17.21 -11.30
C PRO A 169 10.17 -18.66 -10.85
N PRO A 170 9.07 -18.93 -10.14
CA PRO A 170 8.70 -20.30 -9.90
C PRO A 170 8.64 -21.02 -11.25
N ASP A 171 9.10 -22.27 -11.27
CA ASP A 171 9.02 -23.12 -12.46
C ASP A 171 7.52 -23.26 -12.82
N MET A 172 7.02 -22.29 -13.57
CA MET A 172 5.64 -22.24 -14.04
C MET A 172 5.48 -23.34 -15.08
N LYS A 173 5.43 -24.60 -14.63
CA LYS A 173 4.75 -25.63 -15.39
C LYS A 173 3.33 -25.14 -15.51
N HIS A 174 3.01 -24.63 -16.69
CA HIS A 174 1.70 -24.08 -17.05
C HIS A 174 0.63 -25.17 -16.94
N GLU A 175 0.13 -25.43 -15.76
CA GLU A 175 -1.27 -25.73 -15.63
C GLU A 175 -1.99 -24.38 -15.82
N ALA A 176 -2.69 -24.27 -16.93
CA ALA A 176 -3.52 -23.10 -17.20
C ALA A 176 -4.53 -23.01 -16.05
N VAL A 177 -4.23 -22.20 -15.05
CA VAL A 177 -5.23 -21.80 -14.06
C VAL A 177 -6.23 -20.98 -14.86
N THR A 178 -7.33 -21.60 -15.25
CA THR A 178 -8.50 -20.91 -15.74
C THR A 178 -9.02 -20.08 -14.56
N VAL A 179 -8.52 -18.85 -14.45
CA VAL A 179 -9.10 -17.88 -13.55
C VAL A 179 -10.53 -17.65 -14.05
N PRO A 180 -11.57 -18.01 -13.27
CA PRO A 180 -12.93 -17.67 -13.66
C PRO A 180 -12.98 -16.16 -13.89
N PRO A 181 -13.80 -15.68 -14.85
CA PRO A 181 -13.88 -14.25 -15.11
C PRO A 181 -14.16 -13.54 -13.79
N PHE A 182 -13.21 -12.71 -13.35
CA PHE A 182 -13.33 -11.93 -12.14
C PHE A 182 -14.42 -10.88 -12.41
N THR A 183 -15.64 -11.18 -11.99
CA THR A 183 -16.71 -10.17 -11.97
C THR A 183 -16.42 -9.24 -10.80
N LEU A 184 -15.92 -8.08 -11.09
CA LEU A 184 -15.58 -7.01 -10.12
C LEU A 184 -16.76 -6.54 -9.26
N PHE A 185 -17.97 -7.00 -9.50
CA PHE A 185 -19.15 -6.94 -8.64
C PHE A 185 -20.13 -8.00 -9.12
N GLY A 186 -20.54 -8.87 -8.21
CA GLY A 186 -21.64 -9.78 -8.50
C GLY A 186 -22.85 -8.98 -9.02
N SER A 187 -23.32 -9.31 -10.21
CA SER A 187 -24.61 -8.81 -10.71
C SER A 187 -25.70 -9.38 -9.84
N ASN A 188 -25.90 -8.81 -8.66
CA ASN A 188 -27.06 -9.11 -7.84
C ASN A 188 -28.26 -8.44 -8.51
N LYS A 189 -29.01 -9.21 -9.29
CA LYS A 189 -30.33 -8.82 -9.76
C LYS A 189 -31.25 -8.80 -8.54
N GLY A 190 -31.39 -7.63 -7.91
CA GLY A 190 -32.34 -7.41 -6.85
C GLY A 190 -31.74 -6.74 -5.61
N GLY A 191 -31.72 -5.43 -5.60
CA GLY A 191 -31.38 -4.59 -4.47
C GLY A 191 -30.19 -3.70 -4.80
N THR A 192 -30.47 -2.44 -5.08
CA THR A 192 -29.47 -1.38 -5.16
C THR A 192 -28.90 -1.14 -3.77
N PRO A 193 -27.62 -1.41 -3.53
CA PRO A 193 -26.96 -0.82 -2.36
C PRO A 193 -26.87 0.68 -2.61
N GLU A 194 -27.23 1.47 -1.63
CA GLU A 194 -27.15 2.95 -1.64
C GLU A 194 -25.72 3.50 -1.84
N LEU A 195 -24.75 2.63 -2.08
CA LEU A 195 -23.35 2.96 -2.40
C LEU A 195 -23.09 3.28 -3.88
N ALA A 196 -24.07 3.06 -4.78
CA ALA A 196 -23.89 3.23 -6.22
C ALA A 196 -23.88 4.69 -6.70
N ASN A 197 -24.02 5.66 -5.83
CA ASN A 197 -24.11 7.08 -6.19
C ASN A 197 -23.08 7.99 -5.50
N ARG A 198 -21.93 7.43 -5.13
CA ARG A 198 -20.76 8.26 -4.87
C ARG A 198 -20.00 8.36 -6.17
N ASP A 199 -20.10 9.52 -6.82
CA ASP A 199 -19.24 9.90 -7.94
C ASP A 199 -17.78 9.68 -7.54
N PHE A 200 -17.25 8.51 -7.88
CA PHE A 200 -15.88 8.15 -7.69
C PHE A 200 -15.05 8.86 -8.77
N LYS A 201 -14.70 10.11 -8.51
CA LYS A 201 -13.58 10.72 -9.21
C LYS A 201 -12.35 10.38 -8.39
N PRO A 202 -11.38 9.63 -8.94
CA PRO A 202 -10.09 9.53 -8.32
C PRO A 202 -9.55 10.96 -8.22
N GLY A 203 -9.62 11.52 -7.01
CA GLY A 203 -9.00 12.79 -6.72
C GLY A 203 -7.50 12.54 -6.58
N ILE A 204 -6.74 13.34 -7.29
CA ILE A 204 -5.28 13.48 -7.13
C ILE A 204 -4.99 14.00 -5.73
#